data_332976a0a625ad9e39cf31c162ae99f7
#
_entry.id   332976a0a625ad9e39cf31c162ae99f7
#
_cell.length_a   1.000
_cell.length_b   1.000
_cell.length_c   1.000
_cell.angle_alpha   90.00
_cell.angle_beta   90.00
_cell.angle_gamma   90.00
#
_symmetry.space_group_name_H-M   'P 1'
#
loop_
_entity.id
_entity.type
_entity.pdbx_description
1 polymer ?
#
loop_
_entity_poly.entity_id
_entity_poly.type
_entity_poly.pdbx_seq_one_letter_code
_entity_poly.pdbx_strand_id
1 'polypeptide(L)'
;MKTITLFYQERCPFCKKAFRYIEELKEEYPAFRDLRIDTIEETQQPELADQYDYYYVPTFYLDGQKEHEGGIYKNEVEALLRKARE
;
A
#
# COMPACT_ATOMS: atom_id res chain seq x y z
N MET A 1 8.18 -10.81 -9.00
CA MET A 1 7.43 -10.06 -7.98
C MET A 1 6.93 -8.74 -8.53
N LYS A 2 5.78 -8.32 -8.07
CA LYS A 2 5.19 -7.05 -8.50
C LYS A 2 5.58 -5.95 -7.53
N THR A 3 5.67 -4.71 -8.04
CA THR A 3 5.94 -3.55 -7.20
C THR A 3 4.64 -3.01 -6.62
N ILE A 4 4.61 -2.82 -5.31
CA ILE A 4 3.47 -2.23 -4.62
C ILE A 4 3.71 -0.72 -4.53
N THR A 5 2.69 0.07 -4.90
CA THR A 5 2.72 1.52 -4.70
C THR A 5 1.60 1.85 -3.72
N LEU A 6 1.96 2.52 -2.63
CA LEU A 6 1.02 2.89 -1.57
C LEU A 6 0.94 4.40 -1.47
N PHE A 7 -0.24 4.93 -1.79
CA PHE A 7 -0.53 6.37 -1.61
C PHE A 7 -1.14 6.60 -0.25
N TYR A 8 -0.66 7.60 0.46
CA TYR A 8 -1.11 7.84 1.82
C TYR A 8 -1.00 9.32 2.19
N GLN A 9 -1.58 9.67 3.34
CA GLN A 9 -1.38 10.95 4.00
C GLN A 9 -0.84 10.70 5.40
N GLU A 10 0.12 11.49 5.83
CA GLU A 10 0.80 11.28 7.09
C GLU A 10 -0.16 11.29 8.29
N ARG A 11 -1.21 12.12 8.23
CA ARG A 11 -2.15 12.27 9.34
C ARG A 11 -3.38 11.37 9.23
N CYS A 12 -3.42 10.49 8.26
CA CYS A 12 -4.58 9.64 8.02
C CYS A 12 -4.56 8.41 8.94
N PRO A 13 -5.55 8.24 9.83
CA PRO A 13 -5.58 7.07 10.72
C PRO A 13 -5.66 5.74 9.98
N PHE A 14 -6.42 5.67 8.89
CA PHE A 14 -6.52 4.46 8.09
C PHE A 14 -5.20 4.12 7.42
N CYS A 15 -4.43 5.14 7.03
CA CYS A 15 -3.11 4.94 6.46
C CYS A 15 -2.13 4.39 7.51
N LYS A 16 -2.21 4.90 8.73
CA LYS A 16 -1.37 4.41 9.83
C LYS A 16 -1.66 2.93 10.12
N LYS A 17 -2.93 2.53 10.06
CA LYS A 17 -3.30 1.14 10.23
C LYS A 17 -2.73 0.27 9.11
N ALA A 18 -2.78 0.75 7.87
CA ALA A 18 -2.24 0.02 6.74
C ALA A 18 -0.74 -0.24 6.92
N PHE A 19 0.03 0.77 7.32
CA PHE A 19 1.45 0.61 7.59
C PHE A 19 1.70 -0.39 8.72
N ARG A 20 0.91 -0.32 9.79
CA ARG A 20 1.05 -1.25 10.90
C ARG A 20 0.80 -2.68 10.46
N TYR A 21 -0.24 -2.92 9.66
CA TYR A 21 -0.54 -4.26 9.16
C TYR A 21 0.59 -4.79 8.29
N ILE A 22 1.19 -3.94 7.46
CA ILE A 22 2.31 -4.34 6.62
C ILE A 22 3.49 -4.80 7.50
N GLU A 23 3.82 -4.03 8.54
CA GLU A 23 4.94 -4.38 9.42
C GLU A 23 4.64 -5.65 10.20
N GLU A 24 3.42 -5.83 10.70
CA GLU A 24 3.03 -7.06 11.39
C GLU A 24 3.14 -8.27 10.47
N LEU A 25 2.69 -8.13 9.23
CA LEU A 25 2.72 -9.22 8.27
C LEU A 25 4.15 -9.58 7.87
N LYS A 26 5.04 -8.61 7.77
CA LYS A 26 6.46 -8.88 7.50
C LYS A 26 7.11 -9.67 8.65
N GLU A 27 6.67 -9.45 9.88
CA GLU A 27 7.16 -10.23 11.02
C GLU A 27 6.58 -11.63 11.02
N GLU A 28 5.29 -11.77 10.72
CA GLU A 28 4.61 -13.07 10.68
C GLU A 28 5.09 -13.92 9.50
N TYR A 29 5.39 -13.28 8.37
CA TYR A 29 5.79 -13.95 7.14
C TYR A 29 7.05 -13.28 6.59
N PRO A 30 8.23 -13.75 7.00
CA PRO A 30 9.49 -13.13 6.56
C PRO A 30 9.66 -13.03 5.04
N ALA A 31 8.97 -13.88 4.28
CA ALA A 31 9.01 -13.83 2.82
C ALA A 31 8.48 -12.50 2.27
N PHE A 32 7.64 -11.78 3.02
CA PHE A 32 7.13 -10.49 2.58
C PHE A 32 8.18 -9.37 2.68
N ARG A 33 9.29 -9.60 3.37
CA ARG A 33 10.34 -8.58 3.53
C ARG A 33 11.05 -8.24 2.23
N ASP A 34 11.00 -9.14 1.25
CA ASP A 34 11.64 -8.92 -0.05
C ASP A 34 10.78 -8.11 -1.01
N LEU A 35 9.53 -7.84 -0.66
CA LEU A 35 8.63 -7.09 -1.52
C LEU A 35 9.06 -5.63 -1.61
N ARG A 36 9.01 -5.08 -2.83
CA ARG A 36 9.25 -3.66 -3.03
C ARG A 36 7.95 -2.89 -2.81
N ILE A 37 7.96 -1.97 -1.86
CA ILE A 37 6.82 -1.11 -1.55
C ILE A 37 7.27 0.33 -1.67
N ASP A 38 6.82 1.01 -2.71
CA ASP A 38 7.07 2.43 -2.89
C ASP A 38 5.94 3.18 -2.21
N THR A 39 6.27 4.07 -1.27
CA THR A 39 5.27 4.84 -0.54
C THR A 39 5.31 6.28 -1.01
N ILE A 40 4.12 6.83 -1.30
CA ILE A 40 3.99 8.19 -1.81
C ILE A 40 3.02 8.95 -0.91
N GLU A 41 3.57 9.95 -0.20
CA GLU A 41 2.73 10.86 0.60
C GLU A 41 2.18 11.91 -0.35
N GLU A 42 0.87 11.85 -0.59
CA GLU A 42 0.25 12.62 -1.70
C GLU A 42 0.29 14.13 -1.49
N THR A 43 0.37 14.60 -0.25
CA THR A 43 0.46 16.05 -0.01
C THR A 43 1.88 16.58 -0.24
N GLN A 44 2.89 15.71 -0.17
CA GLN A 44 4.27 16.07 -0.43
C GLN A 44 4.68 15.85 -1.88
N GLN A 45 4.01 14.93 -2.57
CA GLN A 45 4.28 14.61 -3.96
C GLN A 45 2.98 14.65 -4.79
N PRO A 46 2.28 15.81 -4.79
CA PRO A 46 0.98 15.88 -5.46
C PRO A 46 1.06 15.64 -6.97
N GLU A 47 2.14 16.06 -7.61
CA GLU A 47 2.28 15.89 -9.05
C GLU A 47 2.36 14.42 -9.43
N LEU A 48 3.05 13.63 -8.62
CA LEU A 48 3.15 12.19 -8.84
C LEU A 48 1.82 11.52 -8.56
N ALA A 49 1.17 11.89 -7.45
CA ALA A 49 -0.12 11.31 -7.08
C ALA A 49 -1.20 11.60 -8.13
N ASP A 50 -1.16 12.81 -8.72
CA ASP A 50 -2.15 13.20 -9.73
C ASP A 50 -2.09 12.35 -11.00
N GLN A 51 -1.02 11.61 -11.22
CA GLN A 51 -0.90 10.71 -12.37
C GLN A 51 -1.71 9.43 -12.18
N TYR A 52 -2.25 9.19 -10.96
CA TYR A 52 -2.98 7.97 -10.64
C TYR A 52 -4.43 8.29 -10.35
N ASP A 53 -5.31 7.36 -10.69
CA ASP A 53 -6.76 7.53 -10.55
C ASP A 53 -7.22 6.95 -9.21
N TYR A 54 -7.40 7.79 -8.20
CA TYR A 54 -7.96 7.40 -6.92
C TYR A 54 -8.45 8.64 -6.18
N TYR A 55 -9.34 8.44 -5.19
CA TYR A 55 -9.89 9.53 -4.38
C TYR A 55 -9.60 9.40 -2.90
N TYR A 56 -9.42 8.19 -2.40
CA TYR A 56 -9.30 7.94 -0.97
C TYR A 56 -7.97 7.27 -0.65
N VAL A 57 -7.40 7.58 0.51
CA VAL A 57 -6.18 6.93 1.00
C VAL A 57 -6.50 6.10 2.24
N PRO A 58 -5.78 5.02 2.50
CA PRO A 58 -4.68 4.49 1.70
C PRO A 58 -5.18 3.86 0.40
N THR A 59 -4.37 3.93 -0.65
CA THR A 59 -4.66 3.26 -1.92
C THR A 59 -3.45 2.48 -2.37
N PHE A 60 -3.69 1.25 -2.80
CA PHE A 60 -2.63 0.32 -3.22
C PHE A 60 -2.73 0.04 -4.71
N TYR A 61 -1.59 0.14 -5.39
CA TYR A 61 -1.43 -0.29 -6.77
C TYR A 61 -0.41 -1.42 -6.84
N LEU A 62 -0.62 -2.39 -7.74
CA LEU A 62 0.36 -3.42 -8.07
C LEU A 62 0.72 -3.27 -9.53
N ASP A 63 2.00 -2.99 -9.81
CA ASP A 63 2.49 -2.80 -11.18
C ASP A 63 1.59 -1.87 -12.00
N GLY A 64 1.13 -0.79 -11.38
CA GLY A 64 0.33 0.22 -12.06
C GLY A 64 -1.17 -0.06 -12.12
N GLN A 65 -1.64 -1.16 -11.55
CA GLN A 65 -3.08 -1.47 -11.49
C GLN A 65 -3.58 -1.28 -10.06
N LYS A 66 -4.69 -0.55 -9.93
CA LYS A 66 -5.29 -0.31 -8.62
C LYS A 66 -5.87 -1.59 -8.06
N GLU A 67 -5.45 -1.96 -6.85
CA GLU A 67 -5.91 -3.17 -6.17
C GLU A 67 -6.86 -2.86 -5.02
N HIS A 68 -6.68 -1.73 -4.35
CA HIS A 68 -7.52 -1.36 -3.22
C HIS A 68 -7.48 0.13 -3.01
N GLU A 69 -8.63 0.71 -2.67
CA GLU A 69 -8.76 2.14 -2.39
C GLU A 69 -9.54 2.33 -1.10
N GLY A 70 -9.01 3.20 -0.19
CA GLY A 70 -9.66 3.49 1.07
C GLY A 70 -9.22 2.58 2.20
N GLY A 71 -9.96 2.59 3.31
CA GLY A 71 -9.62 1.78 4.47
C GLY A 71 -9.45 0.31 4.12
N ILE A 72 -8.52 -0.37 4.80
CA ILE A 72 -8.18 -1.74 4.47
C ILE A 72 -8.05 -2.55 5.76
N TYR A 73 -8.44 -3.83 5.73
CA TYR A 73 -8.27 -4.76 6.84
C TYR A 73 -6.99 -5.55 6.68
N LYS A 74 -6.49 -6.10 7.80
CA LYS A 74 -5.21 -6.81 7.78
C LYS A 74 -5.23 -8.01 6.82
N ASN A 75 -6.34 -8.77 6.78
CA ASN A 75 -6.43 -9.91 5.87
C ASN A 75 -6.41 -9.48 4.41
N GLU A 76 -6.91 -8.28 4.10
CA GLU A 76 -6.86 -7.74 2.75
C GLU A 76 -5.43 -7.31 2.39
N VAL A 77 -4.71 -6.74 3.35
CA VAL A 77 -3.30 -6.42 3.15
C VAL A 77 -2.51 -7.69 2.89
N GLU A 78 -2.78 -8.75 3.66
CA GLU A 78 -2.09 -10.02 3.45
C GLU A 78 -2.34 -10.57 2.04
N ALA A 79 -3.58 -10.55 1.58
CA ALA A 79 -3.91 -11.04 0.24
C ALA A 79 -3.17 -10.23 -0.85
N LEU A 80 -3.06 -8.93 -0.63
CA LEU A 80 -2.37 -8.03 -1.55
C LEU A 80 -0.87 -8.33 -1.59
N LEU A 81 -0.25 -8.55 -0.43
CA LEU A 81 1.17 -8.89 -0.37
C LEU A 81 1.45 -10.24 -1.03
N ARG A 82 0.57 -11.22 -0.83
CA ARG A 82 0.71 -12.52 -1.50
C ARG A 82 0.61 -12.38 -3.03
N LYS A 83 -0.32 -11.56 -3.49
CA LYS A 83 -0.47 -11.30 -4.93
C LYS A 83 0.77 -10.63 -5.49
N ALA A 84 1.39 -9.74 -4.74
CA ALA A 84 2.60 -9.05 -5.18
C ALA A 84 3.78 -10.00 -5.35
N ARG A 85 3.80 -11.11 -4.63
CA ARG A 85 4.87 -12.11 -4.76
C ARG A 85 4.73 -12.99 -6.01
N GLU A 86 3.58 -12.98 -6.64
CA GLU A 86 3.33 -13.80 -7.84
C GLU A 86 4.14 -13.31 -9.07
#